data_0d7498126e23631965c0ca5ba81022d3
#
_entry.id   0d7498126e23631965c0ca5ba81022d3
#
_cell.length_a   1.000
_cell.length_b   1.000
_cell.length_c   1.000
_cell.angle_alpha   90.00
_cell.angle_beta   90.00
_cell.angle_gamma   90.00
#
_symmetry.space_group_name_H-M   'P 1'
#
loop_
_entity.id
_entity.type
_entity.pdbx_description
1 polymer ?
#
loop_
_entity_poly.entity_id
_entity_poly.type
_entity_poly.pdbx_seq_one_letter_code
_entity_poly.pdbx_strand_id
1 'polypeptide(L)'
;MKEIKNIIIKIERFQSKKLKFFKENLMENKKNSVIERFAKKGVFPYQFALTLLIPIRNIFLSPQKLIERLELKEGDNVLEVGAGPGYFSLKVAKFLKNGRLTLADIQQEMLDIAKKRLAKRKVSNSEYYLCNGTKFEIEDNKFDVIYMVTVLGEIENQKEYIGEFYRMLKPNGILSISEQGGDPDKMSVEEIEELLKDFNFEFYKLYGTKNNFTI
;
A
#
# COMPACT_ATOMS: atom_id res chain seq x y z
N MET A 1 23.10 2.07 18.68
CA MET A 1 23.07 1.69 17.24
C MET A 1 23.22 0.20 16.97
N LYS A 2 24.17 -0.53 17.60
CA LYS A 2 24.33 -2.01 17.42
C LYS A 2 23.11 -2.81 17.89
N GLU A 3 22.49 -2.46 19.02
CA GLU A 3 21.32 -3.17 19.55
C GLU A 3 20.08 -3.03 18.65
N ILE A 4 19.83 -1.84 18.12
CA ILE A 4 18.70 -1.60 17.19
C ILE A 4 18.89 -2.40 15.91
N LYS A 5 20.12 -2.45 15.36
CA LYS A 5 20.44 -3.33 14.21
C LYS A 5 20.18 -4.81 14.50
N ASN A 6 20.55 -5.28 15.68
CA ASN A 6 20.34 -6.67 16.10
C ASN A 6 18.84 -6.99 16.29
N ILE A 7 18.05 -6.03 16.77
CA ILE A 7 16.60 -6.17 16.89
C ILE A 7 15.95 -6.21 15.51
N ILE A 8 16.35 -5.33 14.58
CA ILE A 8 15.86 -5.31 13.20
C ILE A 8 16.17 -6.64 12.50
N ILE A 9 17.42 -7.14 12.58
CA ILE A 9 17.82 -8.42 11.99
C ILE A 9 17.05 -9.60 12.60
N LYS A 10 16.78 -9.60 13.91
CA LYS A 10 15.96 -10.62 14.57
C LYS A 10 14.51 -10.58 14.08
N ILE A 11 13.96 -9.39 13.88
CA ILE A 11 12.58 -9.19 13.39
C ILE A 11 12.47 -9.63 11.93
N GLU A 12 13.41 -9.27 11.09
CA GLU A 12 13.46 -9.69 9.67
C GLU A 12 13.58 -11.22 9.56
N ARG A 13 14.45 -11.85 10.36
CA ARG A 13 14.56 -13.32 10.43
C ARG A 13 13.30 -13.98 10.98
N PHE A 14 12.62 -13.37 11.94
CA PHE A 14 11.37 -13.88 12.49
C PHE A 14 10.24 -13.80 11.48
N GLN A 15 10.12 -12.69 10.74
CA GLN A 15 9.15 -12.54 9.67
C GLN A 15 9.42 -13.49 8.50
N SER A 16 10.68 -13.63 8.07
CA SER A 16 11.08 -14.57 7.02
C SER A 16 10.82 -16.02 7.42
N LYS A 17 11.10 -16.43 8.68
CA LYS A 17 10.77 -17.75 9.21
C LYS A 17 9.26 -17.97 9.30
N LYS A 18 8.50 -16.94 9.72
CA LYS A 18 7.03 -17.02 9.84
C LYS A 18 6.38 -17.08 8.46
N LEU A 19 6.88 -16.32 7.51
CA LEU A 19 6.44 -16.36 6.10
C LEU A 19 6.80 -17.71 5.46
N LYS A 20 7.98 -18.27 5.73
CA LYS A 20 8.40 -19.59 5.28
C LYS A 20 7.55 -20.70 5.90
N PHE A 21 7.35 -20.68 7.21
CA PHE A 21 6.44 -21.59 7.92
C PHE A 21 5.01 -21.49 7.39
N PHE A 22 4.55 -20.27 7.06
CA PHE A 22 3.25 -20.02 6.46
C PHE A 22 3.15 -20.58 5.04
N LYS A 23 4.16 -20.37 4.19
CA LYS A 23 4.24 -20.95 2.84
C LYS A 23 4.28 -22.49 2.89
N GLU A 24 5.03 -23.06 3.82
CA GLU A 24 5.13 -24.51 4.00
C GLU A 24 3.79 -25.13 4.46
N ASN A 25 3.09 -24.50 5.44
CA ASN A 25 1.76 -24.95 5.86
C ASN A 25 0.66 -24.73 4.81
N LEU A 26 0.78 -23.68 3.97
CA LEU A 26 -0.11 -23.46 2.83
C LEU A 26 0.09 -24.55 1.75
N MET A 27 1.32 -25.01 1.56
CA MET A 27 1.61 -26.10 0.60
C MET A 27 1.15 -27.47 1.09
N GLU A 28 1.13 -27.72 2.39
CA GLU A 28 0.63 -28.98 2.99
C GLU A 28 -0.91 -29.10 2.93
N ASN A 29 -1.66 -27.96 2.93
CA ASN A 29 -3.11 -27.92 2.80
C ASN A 29 -3.59 -27.84 1.33
N LYS A 30 -3.18 -28.77 0.50
CA LYS A 30 -3.47 -28.89 -0.95
C LYS A 30 -4.94 -29.10 -1.35
N LYS A 31 -5.91 -28.66 -0.57
CA LYS A 31 -7.36 -28.87 -0.87
C LYS A 31 -8.20 -27.61 -1.07
N ASN A 32 -7.62 -26.42 -1.06
CA ASN A 32 -8.40 -25.19 -1.28
C ASN A 32 -7.94 -24.45 -2.54
N SER A 33 -8.72 -24.60 -3.62
CA SER A 33 -8.54 -23.91 -4.91
C SER A 33 -8.44 -22.38 -4.81
N VAL A 34 -8.94 -21.80 -3.73
CA VAL A 34 -8.88 -20.36 -3.43
C VAL A 34 -7.47 -19.94 -3.03
N ILE A 35 -6.78 -20.75 -2.21
CA ILE A 35 -5.41 -20.46 -1.74
C ILE A 35 -4.40 -20.56 -2.89
N GLU A 36 -4.58 -21.54 -3.81
CA GLU A 36 -3.74 -21.65 -5.02
C GLU A 36 -3.92 -20.45 -5.97
N ARG A 37 -5.12 -19.89 -6.07
CA ARG A 37 -5.39 -18.69 -6.86
C ARG A 37 -4.64 -17.46 -6.33
N PHE A 38 -4.63 -17.27 -5.02
CA PHE A 38 -3.96 -16.12 -4.37
C PHE A 38 -2.44 -16.29 -4.33
N ALA A 39 -1.94 -17.50 -4.11
CA ALA A 39 -0.51 -17.78 -4.13
C ALA A 39 0.13 -17.60 -5.52
N LYS A 40 -0.64 -17.79 -6.60
CA LYS A 40 -0.18 -17.57 -7.97
C LYS A 40 -0.15 -16.09 -8.40
N LYS A 41 -0.86 -15.21 -7.70
CA LYS A 41 -1.02 -13.79 -8.08
C LYS A 41 -0.32 -12.78 -7.15
N GLY A 42 0.49 -13.23 -6.20
CA GLY A 42 1.19 -12.33 -5.29
C GLY A 42 0.28 -11.62 -4.26
N VAL A 43 -1.04 -11.65 -4.42
CA VAL A 43 -1.99 -10.93 -3.58
C VAL A 43 -2.10 -11.51 -2.18
N PHE A 44 -1.98 -10.65 -1.16
CA PHE A 44 -2.05 -11.07 0.24
C PHE A 44 -3.46 -11.55 0.63
N PRO A 45 -3.63 -12.79 1.16
CA PRO A 45 -4.95 -13.32 1.48
C PRO A 45 -5.65 -12.57 2.62
N TYR A 46 -6.91 -12.13 2.42
CA TYR A 46 -7.68 -11.36 3.41
C TYR A 46 -7.92 -12.10 4.72
N GLN A 47 -7.91 -13.43 4.74
CA GLN A 47 -8.02 -14.23 5.97
C GLN A 47 -6.95 -13.86 7.01
N PHE A 48 -5.83 -13.33 6.56
CA PHE A 48 -4.71 -12.87 7.39
C PHE A 48 -4.65 -11.35 7.54
N ALA A 49 -5.68 -10.63 7.12
CA ALA A 49 -5.75 -9.17 7.16
C ALA A 49 -5.38 -8.57 8.53
N LEU A 50 -5.76 -9.24 9.63
CA LEU A 50 -5.44 -8.78 10.98
C LEU A 50 -3.94 -8.76 11.27
N THR A 51 -3.14 -9.57 10.58
CA THR A 51 -1.67 -9.56 10.74
C THR A 51 -1.07 -8.28 10.14
N LEU A 52 -1.71 -7.70 9.14
CA LEU A 52 -1.29 -6.43 8.54
C LEU A 52 -1.53 -5.23 9.47
N LEU A 53 -2.37 -5.39 10.51
CA LEU A 53 -2.64 -4.36 11.51
C LEU A 53 -1.65 -4.34 12.67
N ILE A 54 -0.69 -5.28 12.72
CA ILE A 54 0.30 -5.37 13.80
C ILE A 54 1.24 -4.16 13.72
N PRO A 55 1.44 -3.41 14.82
CA PRO A 55 2.23 -2.17 14.83
C PRO A 55 3.74 -2.33 14.53
N ILE A 56 4.22 -3.58 14.40
CA ILE A 56 5.62 -3.85 14.06
C ILE A 56 6.04 -3.19 12.73
N ARG A 57 5.08 -2.94 11.83
CA ARG A 57 5.31 -2.20 10.58
C ARG A 57 5.78 -0.77 10.82
N ASN A 58 5.48 -0.18 11.99
CA ASN A 58 5.94 1.17 12.36
C ASN A 58 7.47 1.30 12.41
N ILE A 59 8.19 0.19 12.54
CA ILE A 59 9.66 0.19 12.54
C ILE A 59 10.18 0.63 11.17
N PHE A 60 9.49 0.26 10.10
CA PHE A 60 9.87 0.58 8.72
C PHE A 60 9.19 1.87 8.26
N LEU A 61 7.86 1.93 8.36
CA LEU A 61 7.06 3.10 7.98
C LEU A 61 5.86 3.23 8.92
N SER A 62 5.88 4.24 9.79
CA SER A 62 4.71 4.56 10.61
C SER A 62 3.72 5.41 9.82
N PRO A 63 2.40 5.34 10.13
CA PRO A 63 1.41 6.19 9.47
C PRO A 63 1.70 7.70 9.62
N GLN A 64 2.34 8.12 10.70
CA GLN A 64 2.75 9.51 10.88
C GLN A 64 3.87 9.90 9.90
N LYS A 65 4.90 9.06 9.78
CA LYS A 65 5.98 9.27 8.80
C LYS A 65 5.48 9.25 7.36
N LEU A 66 4.47 8.41 7.06
CA LEU A 66 3.85 8.40 5.74
C LEU A 66 3.20 9.75 5.44
N ILE A 67 2.38 10.29 6.36
CA ILE A 67 1.74 11.62 6.20
C ILE A 67 2.79 12.70 5.92
N GLU A 68 3.90 12.70 6.66
CA GLU A 68 5.00 13.64 6.49
C GLU A 68 5.67 13.50 5.11
N ARG A 69 5.92 12.26 4.66
CA ARG A 69 6.54 11.98 3.35
C ARG A 69 5.63 12.33 2.17
N LEU A 70 4.32 12.16 2.33
CA LEU A 70 3.31 12.54 1.36
C LEU A 70 3.06 14.05 1.30
N GLU A 71 3.61 14.82 2.24
CA GLU A 71 3.40 16.28 2.38
C GLU A 71 1.92 16.67 2.37
N LEU A 72 1.07 15.82 2.99
CA LEU A 72 -0.38 16.00 2.97
C LEU A 72 -0.83 17.31 3.60
N LYS A 73 -1.85 17.90 2.99
CA LYS A 73 -2.60 19.04 3.52
C LYS A 73 -3.98 18.56 4.01
N GLU A 74 -4.53 19.23 5.01
CA GLU A 74 -5.82 18.82 5.63
C GLU A 74 -7.01 18.81 4.67
N GLY A 75 -6.92 19.53 3.56
CA GLY A 75 -7.95 19.62 2.52
C GLY A 75 -7.74 18.72 1.30
N ASP A 76 -6.69 17.91 1.25
CA ASP A 76 -6.37 17.10 0.08
C ASP A 76 -7.40 15.99 -0.17
N ASN A 77 -7.65 15.71 -1.44
CA ASN A 77 -8.30 14.49 -1.89
C ASN A 77 -7.23 13.44 -2.18
N VAL A 78 -7.28 12.33 -1.48
CA VAL A 78 -6.22 11.32 -1.48
C VAL A 78 -6.77 9.97 -1.91
N LEU A 79 -6.03 9.25 -2.76
CA LEU A 79 -6.28 7.86 -3.10
C LEU A 79 -5.20 6.96 -2.47
N GLU A 80 -5.62 6.01 -1.68
CA GLU A 80 -4.79 4.90 -1.18
C GLU A 80 -5.06 3.66 -2.03
N VAL A 81 -4.04 3.19 -2.75
CA VAL A 81 -4.14 1.99 -3.59
C VAL A 81 -3.59 0.80 -2.81
N GLY A 82 -4.33 -0.33 -2.80
CA GLY A 82 -4.01 -1.50 -1.98
C GLY A 82 -4.16 -1.21 -0.49
N ALA A 83 -5.27 -0.58 -0.10
CA ALA A 83 -5.51 -0.12 1.27
C ALA A 83 -5.52 -1.25 2.32
N GLY A 84 -5.77 -2.49 1.88
CA GLY A 84 -5.90 -3.63 2.76
C GLY A 84 -6.91 -3.38 3.88
N PRO A 85 -6.63 -3.81 5.12
CA PRO A 85 -7.53 -3.59 6.26
C PRO A 85 -7.47 -2.16 6.85
N GLY A 86 -6.88 -1.20 6.12
CA GLY A 86 -6.84 0.22 6.49
C GLY A 86 -5.81 0.56 7.57
N TYR A 87 -4.61 -0.02 7.50
CA TYR A 87 -3.56 0.28 8.49
C TYR A 87 -3.14 1.74 8.47
N PHE A 88 -2.77 2.27 7.30
CA PHE A 88 -2.39 3.66 7.11
C PHE A 88 -3.63 4.56 7.04
N SER A 89 -4.70 4.08 6.40
CA SER A 89 -5.94 4.80 6.11
C SER A 89 -6.53 5.52 7.32
N LEU A 90 -6.51 4.87 8.50
CA LEU A 90 -7.09 5.45 9.72
C LEU A 90 -6.41 6.77 10.13
N LYS A 91 -5.09 6.84 10.05
CA LYS A 91 -4.35 8.04 10.41
C LYS A 91 -4.44 9.10 9.32
N VAL A 92 -4.34 8.68 8.05
CA VAL A 92 -4.48 9.58 6.90
C VAL A 92 -5.86 10.23 6.90
N ALA A 93 -6.95 9.45 6.99
CA ALA A 93 -8.30 10.00 7.03
C ALA A 93 -8.53 10.96 8.21
N LYS A 94 -7.94 10.69 9.38
CA LYS A 94 -8.01 11.61 10.53
C LYS A 94 -7.21 12.90 10.33
N PHE A 95 -6.17 12.87 9.53
CA PHE A 95 -5.39 14.04 9.17
C PHE A 95 -6.16 14.95 8.20
N LEU A 96 -6.88 14.37 7.25
CA LEU A 96 -7.65 15.06 6.21
C LEU A 96 -8.95 15.66 6.79
N LYS A 97 -8.87 16.72 7.59
CA LYS A 97 -10.05 17.30 8.27
C LYS A 97 -11.10 17.85 7.33
N ASN A 98 -10.64 18.47 6.22
CA ASN A 98 -11.48 19.10 5.19
C ASN A 98 -11.36 18.40 3.84
N GLY A 99 -10.52 17.37 3.76
CA GLY A 99 -10.28 16.55 2.58
C GLY A 99 -10.96 15.20 2.67
N ARG A 100 -10.64 14.33 1.71
CA ARG A 100 -11.26 13.00 1.58
C ARG A 100 -10.23 11.93 1.26
N LEU A 101 -10.40 10.75 1.85
CA LEU A 101 -9.60 9.57 1.54
C LEU A 101 -10.44 8.54 0.78
N THR A 102 -10.03 8.18 -0.43
CA THR A 102 -10.56 7.03 -1.16
C THR A 102 -9.64 5.84 -0.92
N LEU A 103 -10.19 4.75 -0.37
CA LEU A 103 -9.49 3.47 -0.19
C LEU A 103 -9.82 2.57 -1.36
N ALA A 104 -8.83 2.19 -2.15
CA ALA A 104 -8.96 1.27 -3.27
C ALA A 104 -8.27 -0.06 -2.97
N ASP A 105 -8.97 -1.16 -3.22
CA ASP A 105 -8.42 -2.52 -3.08
C ASP A 105 -9.11 -3.47 -4.07
N ILE A 106 -8.44 -4.55 -4.45
CA ILE A 106 -9.01 -5.58 -5.31
C ILE A 106 -9.86 -6.60 -4.54
N GLN A 107 -9.76 -6.62 -3.21
CA GLN A 107 -10.49 -7.52 -2.32
C GLN A 107 -11.57 -6.77 -1.55
N GLN A 108 -12.84 -7.08 -1.83
CA GLN A 108 -13.99 -6.48 -1.11
C GLN A 108 -13.91 -6.71 0.39
N GLU A 109 -13.43 -7.89 0.81
CA GLU A 109 -13.29 -8.25 2.22
C GLU A 109 -12.29 -7.33 2.96
N MET A 110 -11.21 -6.92 2.30
CA MET A 110 -10.26 -5.95 2.84
C MET A 110 -10.93 -4.58 3.06
N LEU A 111 -11.67 -4.10 2.06
CA LEU A 111 -12.43 -2.85 2.17
C LEU A 111 -13.48 -2.91 3.27
N ASP A 112 -14.17 -4.04 3.43
CA ASP A 112 -15.16 -4.23 4.50
C ASP A 112 -14.54 -4.17 5.90
N ILE A 113 -13.35 -4.76 6.07
CA ILE A 113 -12.58 -4.67 7.31
C ILE A 113 -12.15 -3.22 7.58
N ALA A 114 -11.60 -2.55 6.55
CA ALA A 114 -11.20 -1.15 6.65
C ALA A 114 -12.39 -0.26 7.02
N LYS A 115 -13.54 -0.42 6.34
CA LYS A 115 -14.77 0.33 6.59
C LYS A 115 -15.26 0.18 8.03
N LYS A 116 -15.36 -1.06 8.52
CA LYS A 116 -15.75 -1.33 9.93
C LYS A 116 -14.77 -0.69 10.91
N ARG A 117 -13.47 -0.75 10.60
CA ARG A 117 -12.41 -0.21 11.45
C ARG A 117 -12.44 1.32 11.52
N LEU A 118 -12.59 1.99 10.38
CA LEU A 118 -12.67 3.45 10.30
C LEU A 118 -13.95 3.96 10.96
N ALA A 119 -15.09 3.34 10.70
CA ALA A 119 -16.38 3.67 11.32
C ALA A 119 -16.33 3.55 12.84
N LYS A 120 -15.74 2.48 13.40
CA LYS A 120 -15.53 2.31 14.85
C LYS A 120 -14.71 3.46 15.47
N ARG A 121 -13.88 4.12 14.67
CA ARG A 121 -13.03 5.27 15.08
C ARG A 121 -13.64 6.63 14.69
N LYS A 122 -14.94 6.64 14.31
CA LYS A 122 -15.72 7.83 13.92
C LYS A 122 -15.11 8.62 12.78
N VAL A 123 -14.49 7.94 11.81
CA VAL A 123 -14.03 8.52 10.56
C VAL A 123 -15.20 8.50 9.57
N SER A 124 -15.53 9.66 8.99
CA SER A 124 -16.65 9.85 8.07
C SER A 124 -16.26 10.39 6.69
N ASN A 125 -15.00 10.77 6.51
CA ASN A 125 -14.46 11.36 5.28
C ASN A 125 -13.71 10.34 4.40
N SER A 126 -14.17 9.09 4.40
CA SER A 126 -13.57 8.02 3.60
C SER A 126 -14.57 7.39 2.64
N GLU A 127 -14.11 7.09 1.44
CA GLU A 127 -14.80 6.37 0.38
C GLU A 127 -14.09 5.04 0.10
N TYR A 128 -14.80 4.07 -0.48
CA TYR A 128 -14.27 2.72 -0.72
C TYR A 128 -14.50 2.36 -2.18
N TYR A 129 -13.43 1.96 -2.87
CA TYR A 129 -13.44 1.64 -4.28
C TYR A 129 -12.90 0.22 -4.50
N LEU A 130 -13.76 -0.67 -5.00
CA LEU A 130 -13.34 -2.01 -5.41
C LEU A 130 -12.72 -1.93 -6.80
N CYS A 131 -11.41 -2.22 -6.90
CA CYS A 131 -10.72 -2.30 -8.16
C CYS A 131 -11.18 -3.54 -8.94
N ASN A 132 -11.66 -3.33 -10.16
CA ASN A 132 -12.10 -4.39 -11.05
C ASN A 132 -11.44 -4.21 -12.43
N GLY A 133 -10.26 -4.78 -12.58
CA GLY A 133 -9.42 -4.56 -13.76
C GLY A 133 -8.52 -3.33 -13.62
N THR A 134 -7.95 -2.88 -14.73
CA THR A 134 -6.93 -1.83 -14.77
C THR A 134 -7.50 -0.42 -14.92
N LYS A 135 -8.78 -0.29 -15.30
CA LYS A 135 -9.43 0.99 -15.51
C LYS A 135 -10.26 1.39 -14.29
N PHE A 136 -10.07 2.62 -13.84
CA PHE A 136 -10.82 3.20 -12.73
C PHE A 136 -12.00 4.03 -13.25
N GLU A 137 -13.22 3.77 -12.77
CA GLU A 137 -14.39 4.60 -12.99
C GLU A 137 -14.36 5.84 -12.07
N ILE A 138 -13.29 6.59 -12.17
CA ILE A 138 -13.02 7.80 -11.38
C ILE A 138 -12.64 8.92 -12.34
N GLU A 139 -13.07 10.14 -12.02
CA GLU A 139 -12.85 11.34 -12.84
C GLU A 139 -11.37 11.70 -12.97
N ASP A 140 -11.03 12.37 -14.07
CA ASP A 140 -9.71 12.96 -14.28
C ASP A 140 -9.43 14.07 -13.26
N ASN A 141 -8.17 14.25 -12.89
CA ASN A 141 -7.73 15.35 -12.03
C ASN A 141 -8.48 15.44 -10.68
N LYS A 142 -8.81 14.30 -10.09
CA LYS A 142 -9.56 14.22 -8.83
C LYS A 142 -8.66 14.32 -7.59
N PHE A 143 -7.49 13.70 -7.62
CA PHE A 143 -6.65 13.53 -6.44
C PHE A 143 -5.46 14.50 -6.39
N ASP A 144 -5.21 15.03 -5.22
CA ASP A 144 -4.00 15.79 -4.91
C ASP A 144 -2.81 14.85 -4.68
N VAL A 145 -3.09 13.69 -4.08
CA VAL A 145 -2.09 12.65 -3.79
C VAL A 145 -2.67 11.26 -4.09
N ILE A 146 -1.91 10.43 -4.77
CA ILE A 146 -2.13 8.99 -4.89
C ILE A 146 -0.95 8.29 -4.24
N TYR A 147 -1.20 7.36 -3.33
CA TYR A 147 -0.12 6.62 -2.69
C TYR A 147 -0.42 5.13 -2.58
N MET A 148 0.66 4.36 -2.51
CA MET A 148 0.63 2.92 -2.25
C MET A 148 1.81 2.49 -1.39
N VAL A 149 1.63 1.43 -0.61
CA VAL A 149 2.67 0.89 0.27
C VAL A 149 2.76 -0.61 0.08
N THR A 150 3.86 -1.08 -0.54
CA THR A 150 4.10 -2.51 -0.85
C THR A 150 2.98 -3.11 -1.72
N VAL A 151 2.66 -2.47 -2.83
CA VAL A 151 1.55 -2.87 -3.71
C VAL A 151 1.98 -2.93 -5.16
N LEU A 152 2.88 -2.04 -5.62
CA LEU A 152 3.17 -1.89 -7.05
C LEU A 152 3.72 -3.18 -7.67
N GLY A 153 4.56 -3.92 -6.92
CA GLY A 153 5.12 -5.21 -7.38
C GLY A 153 4.08 -6.33 -7.52
N GLU A 154 2.94 -6.24 -6.81
CA GLU A 154 1.84 -7.21 -6.92
C GLU A 154 0.95 -6.98 -8.16
N ILE A 155 1.09 -5.83 -8.83
CA ILE A 155 0.26 -5.43 -9.97
C ILE A 155 0.80 -6.06 -11.26
N GLU A 156 -0.02 -6.87 -11.96
CA GLU A 156 0.36 -7.51 -13.23
C GLU A 156 0.52 -6.50 -14.39
N ASN A 157 -0.41 -5.53 -14.51
CA ASN A 157 -0.46 -4.55 -15.59
C ASN A 157 -0.02 -3.17 -15.11
N GLN A 158 1.18 -3.06 -14.56
CA GLN A 158 1.69 -1.86 -13.90
C GLN A 158 1.56 -0.59 -14.76
N LYS A 159 1.92 -0.67 -16.05
CA LYS A 159 1.85 0.51 -16.95
C LYS A 159 0.43 1.05 -17.12
N GLU A 160 -0.58 0.16 -17.23
CA GLU A 160 -1.97 0.57 -17.35
C GLU A 160 -2.45 1.28 -16.07
N TYR A 161 -2.10 0.73 -14.89
CA TYR A 161 -2.39 1.37 -13.60
C TYR A 161 -1.70 2.72 -13.45
N ILE A 162 -0.43 2.85 -13.83
CA ILE A 162 0.29 4.12 -13.79
C ILE A 162 -0.35 5.16 -14.71
N GLY A 163 -0.80 4.76 -15.90
CA GLY A 163 -1.56 5.64 -16.81
C GLY A 163 -2.86 6.16 -16.18
N GLU A 164 -3.60 5.30 -15.50
CA GLU A 164 -4.79 5.70 -14.74
C GLU A 164 -4.46 6.62 -13.56
N PHE A 165 -3.38 6.34 -12.82
CA PHE A 165 -2.95 7.23 -11.74
C PHE A 165 -2.56 8.60 -12.28
N TYR A 166 -1.84 8.66 -13.41
CA TYR A 166 -1.49 9.91 -14.07
C TYR A 166 -2.75 10.71 -14.47
N ARG A 167 -3.76 10.04 -15.04
CA ARG A 167 -5.03 10.66 -15.43
C ARG A 167 -5.82 11.21 -14.23
N MET A 168 -5.85 10.43 -13.13
CA MET A 168 -6.63 10.79 -11.93
C MET A 168 -5.94 11.84 -11.04
N LEU A 169 -4.63 12.04 -11.16
CA LEU A 169 -3.90 13.07 -10.43
C LEU A 169 -4.20 14.46 -11.01
N LYS A 170 -4.36 15.43 -10.13
CA LYS A 170 -4.40 16.84 -10.50
C LYS A 170 -3.05 17.29 -11.07
N PRO A 171 -3.00 18.37 -11.86
CA PRO A 171 -1.74 19.04 -12.19
C PRO A 171 -0.96 19.37 -10.91
N ASN A 172 0.33 18.99 -10.87
CA ASN A 172 1.21 19.07 -9.71
C ASN A 172 0.79 18.17 -8.52
N GLY A 173 -0.06 17.17 -8.76
CA GLY A 173 -0.38 16.12 -7.77
C GLY A 173 0.80 15.18 -7.58
N ILE A 174 0.82 14.48 -6.45
CA ILE A 174 1.91 13.58 -6.04
C ILE A 174 1.50 12.13 -6.23
N LEU A 175 2.28 11.35 -6.99
CA LEU A 175 2.29 9.89 -6.94
C LEU A 175 3.38 9.44 -5.97
N SER A 176 3.02 8.68 -4.95
CA SER A 176 3.98 8.19 -3.97
C SER A 176 3.95 6.68 -3.82
N ILE A 177 5.10 6.06 -3.98
CA ILE A 177 5.30 4.61 -3.90
C ILE A 177 6.25 4.31 -2.76
N SER A 178 5.80 3.52 -1.80
CA SER A 178 6.62 3.09 -0.67
C SER A 178 6.86 1.59 -0.72
N GLU A 179 8.13 1.20 -0.60
CA GLU A 179 8.55 -0.19 -0.56
C GLU A 179 9.23 -0.54 0.75
N GLN A 180 9.05 -1.76 1.22
CA GLN A 180 9.59 -2.23 2.50
C GLN A 180 10.41 -3.51 2.32
N GLY A 181 11.52 -3.60 3.05
CA GLY A 181 12.35 -4.80 3.08
C GLY A 181 11.60 -6.00 3.65
N GLY A 182 11.84 -7.18 3.04
CA GLY A 182 11.15 -8.42 3.39
C GLY A 182 9.87 -8.69 2.59
N ASP A 183 9.43 -7.75 1.77
CA ASP A 183 8.40 -7.97 0.76
C ASP A 183 9.00 -8.75 -0.43
N PRO A 184 8.44 -9.91 -0.80
CA PRO A 184 8.97 -10.72 -1.91
C PRO A 184 8.79 -10.05 -3.27
N ASP A 185 7.77 -9.21 -3.41
CA ASP A 185 7.40 -8.54 -4.65
C ASP A 185 7.91 -7.08 -4.70
N LYS A 186 8.80 -6.71 -3.76
CA LYS A 186 9.39 -5.39 -3.67
C LYS A 186 10.11 -4.98 -4.96
N MET A 187 9.77 -3.81 -5.46
CA MET A 187 10.51 -3.16 -6.56
C MET A 187 11.66 -2.29 -6.03
N SER A 188 12.70 -2.13 -6.82
CA SER A 188 13.77 -1.15 -6.56
C SER A 188 13.39 0.24 -7.04
N VAL A 189 14.14 1.26 -6.62
CA VAL A 189 13.94 2.64 -7.09
C VAL A 189 14.13 2.71 -8.60
N GLU A 190 15.17 2.06 -9.11
CA GLU A 190 15.53 2.04 -10.53
C GLU A 190 14.43 1.38 -11.39
N GLU A 191 13.79 0.29 -10.90
CA GLU A 191 12.67 -0.36 -11.58
C GLU A 191 11.43 0.54 -11.61
N ILE A 192 11.15 1.26 -10.52
CA ILE A 192 10.04 2.22 -10.46
C ILE A 192 10.30 3.40 -11.40
N GLU A 193 11.48 3.99 -11.38
CA GLU A 193 11.84 5.08 -12.28
C GLU A 193 11.74 4.66 -13.76
N GLU A 194 12.20 3.45 -14.09
CA GLU A 194 12.09 2.91 -15.46
C GLU A 194 10.61 2.74 -15.88
N LEU A 195 9.76 2.26 -14.97
CA LEU A 195 8.32 2.12 -15.21
C LEU A 195 7.63 3.47 -15.46
N LEU A 196 8.05 4.53 -14.77
CA LEU A 196 7.46 5.86 -14.84
C LEU A 196 7.92 6.69 -16.03
N LYS A 197 9.00 6.31 -16.73
CA LYS A 197 9.58 7.05 -17.87
C LYS A 197 8.60 7.37 -18.99
N ASP A 198 7.66 6.43 -19.25
CA ASP A 198 6.70 6.57 -20.35
C ASP A 198 5.57 7.58 -20.01
N PHE A 199 5.58 8.10 -18.79
CA PHE A 199 4.60 9.06 -18.26
C PHE A 199 5.32 10.34 -17.85
N ASN A 200 4.65 11.49 -17.97
CA ASN A 200 5.25 12.80 -17.64
C ASN A 200 5.31 13.04 -16.12
N PHE A 201 5.82 12.06 -15.37
CA PHE A 201 6.15 12.25 -13.96
C PHE A 201 7.55 12.83 -13.84
N GLU A 202 7.71 13.80 -12.93
CA GLU A 202 9.01 14.34 -12.54
C GLU A 202 9.40 13.76 -11.18
N PHE A 203 10.65 13.28 -11.07
CA PHE A 203 11.18 12.84 -9.78
C PHE A 203 11.19 14.01 -8.80
N TYR A 204 10.56 13.80 -7.64
CA TYR A 204 10.44 14.85 -6.63
C TYR A 204 11.35 14.60 -5.42
N LYS A 205 11.17 13.49 -4.72
CA LYS A 205 11.93 13.17 -3.49
C LYS A 205 12.06 11.67 -3.29
N LEU A 206 13.16 11.28 -2.64
CA LEU A 206 13.38 9.93 -2.14
C LEU A 206 13.63 9.98 -0.63
N TYR A 207 12.85 9.23 0.13
CA TYR A 207 13.01 9.08 1.57
C TYR A 207 13.40 7.65 1.93
N GLY A 208 14.29 7.49 2.89
CA GLY A 208 14.62 6.19 3.46
C GLY A 208 15.93 5.60 2.98
N THR A 209 15.96 4.28 2.81
CA THR A 209 17.16 3.52 2.44
C THR A 209 16.82 2.56 1.31
N LYS A 210 17.82 1.96 0.65
CA LYS A 210 17.62 0.95 -0.40
C LYS A 210 16.62 -0.16 -0.03
N ASN A 211 16.47 -0.47 1.27
CA ASN A 211 15.58 -1.55 1.72
C ASN A 211 14.18 -1.08 2.11
N ASN A 212 14.05 0.18 2.54
CA ASN A 212 12.77 0.74 2.97
C ASN A 212 12.72 2.19 2.53
N PHE A 213 12.00 2.48 1.46
CA PHE A 213 11.96 3.82 0.88
C PHE A 213 10.54 4.27 0.51
N THR A 214 10.42 5.56 0.24
CA THR A 214 9.26 6.21 -0.40
C THR A 214 9.80 7.12 -1.49
N ILE A 215 9.32 6.97 -2.69
CA ILE A 215 9.60 7.79 -3.87
C ILE A 215 8.30 8.43 -4.33
#